data_f5ff456fd5e0ad8f665cac10c09e1a22
#
_entry.id   f5ff456fd5e0ad8f665cac10c09e1a22
#
_cell.length_a   1.000
_cell.length_b   1.000
_cell.length_c   1.000
_cell.angle_alpha   90.00
_cell.angle_beta   90.00
_cell.angle_gamma   90.00
#
_symmetry.space_group_name_H-M   'P 1'
#
loop_
_entity.id
_entity.type
_entity.pdbx_description
1 polymer ?
#
loop_
_entity_poly.entity_id
_entity_poly.type
_entity_poly.pdbx_seq_one_letter_code
_entity_poly.pdbx_strand_id
1 'polypeptide(L)'
;MKNIDLVKTTFHILKSLGVKDLIVCAGARNLPIVAALEDTGQDFQVESYFEERSAGFYALGRIKSHSNPVAVVTTSGTAVAELLPAVIEAYYQNLPLIVISADRPKSYRGSGSPQSIEHVGIFSSYVDSVCDWDVNEAEVKVWTSRCRPLHLNLCFDEPLIDGKLSEAIEKNVKFLPKEIPSLQIQDSLLIQNPVAILAQIKESDQKLVQDFLVENRIVHYAEFLSGLRGVPELADLQIQSGDDFVKRLFTEGKANSIIRIGGIPTLRFWRDLEGQFKNVPVYSFSDLPFSGLSRKSQLYPISELSKVNVADQVPKLILNSDRYLQGLKHKLFSKLENSEHNTIRQLSKVIGDQPLYIGNSLPIRLWDLCSDQVQSSQPVCANRGANGIDGQISTYLGWAQNKTESWCLVGDLTALYDLAALGLAQSSTNKMRIVIVNNSGGQIFSRILGNKKYLNPQTVDFKSWAAMWSWDFVQIKNQNEMSELKKFSATRLIIEICPDNSQTDEFWTSWDSLCKQ
;
A
#
# COMPACT_ATOMS: atom_id res chain seq x y z
N MET A 1 -16.43 -9.92 -37.12
CA MET A 1 -15.09 -10.24 -36.60
C MET A 1 -15.19 -11.38 -35.60
N LYS A 2 -14.05 -11.96 -35.23
CA LYS A 2 -13.97 -13.10 -34.33
C LYS A 2 -13.56 -12.67 -32.91
N ASN A 3 -13.86 -13.49 -31.91
CA ASN A 3 -13.38 -13.27 -30.53
C ASN A 3 -11.84 -13.16 -30.47
N ILE A 4 -11.15 -13.97 -31.27
CA ILE A 4 -9.69 -13.96 -31.32
C ILE A 4 -9.12 -12.62 -31.80
N ASP A 5 -9.85 -11.84 -32.60
CA ASP A 5 -9.43 -10.51 -33.04
C ASP A 5 -9.43 -9.51 -31.86
N LEU A 6 -10.43 -9.62 -30.96
CA LEU A 6 -10.46 -8.83 -29.71
C LEU A 6 -9.27 -9.19 -28.81
N VAL A 7 -8.97 -10.49 -28.68
CA VAL A 7 -7.84 -10.96 -27.86
C VAL A 7 -6.52 -10.42 -28.41
N LYS A 8 -6.29 -10.52 -29.71
CA LYS A 8 -5.05 -9.99 -30.34
C LYS A 8 -4.91 -8.49 -30.12
N THR A 9 -5.99 -7.74 -30.31
CA THR A 9 -6.03 -6.30 -30.07
C THR A 9 -5.73 -5.97 -28.59
N THR A 10 -6.29 -6.75 -27.65
CA THR A 10 -6.01 -6.60 -26.23
C THR A 10 -4.54 -6.84 -25.91
N PHE A 11 -3.94 -7.90 -26.45
CA PHE A 11 -2.51 -8.16 -26.25
C PHE A 11 -1.61 -7.06 -26.83
N HIS A 12 -1.99 -6.49 -27.98
CA HIS A 12 -1.31 -5.31 -28.52
C HIS A 12 -1.38 -4.11 -27.55
N ILE A 13 -2.55 -3.84 -26.96
CA ILE A 13 -2.73 -2.76 -25.97
C ILE A 13 -1.84 -3.01 -24.75
N LEU A 14 -1.85 -4.22 -24.20
CA LEU A 14 -1.05 -4.56 -23.03
C LEU A 14 0.44 -4.34 -23.29
N LYS A 15 0.95 -4.81 -24.43
CA LYS A 15 2.35 -4.60 -24.85
C LYS A 15 2.68 -3.12 -25.01
N SER A 16 1.79 -2.35 -25.65
CA SER A 16 1.95 -0.90 -25.84
C SER A 16 1.94 -0.09 -24.54
N LEU A 17 1.27 -0.61 -23.50
CA LEU A 17 1.28 -0.05 -22.15
C LEU A 17 2.46 -0.55 -21.31
N GLY A 18 3.24 -1.51 -21.79
CA GLY A 18 4.40 -2.05 -21.09
C GLY A 18 4.09 -3.16 -20.09
N VAL A 19 2.91 -3.79 -20.20
CA VAL A 19 2.52 -4.94 -19.35
C VAL A 19 3.42 -6.12 -19.67
N LYS A 20 3.96 -6.74 -18.63
CA LYS A 20 4.70 -8.00 -18.71
C LYS A 20 4.05 -9.11 -17.87
N ASP A 21 3.42 -8.75 -16.77
CA ASP A 21 2.80 -9.68 -15.83
C ASP A 21 1.28 -9.74 -16.05
N LEU A 22 0.75 -10.92 -16.25
CA LEU A 22 -0.67 -11.24 -16.29
C LEU A 22 -1.04 -12.18 -15.15
N ILE A 23 -2.01 -11.77 -14.34
CA ILE A 23 -2.61 -12.63 -13.33
C ILE A 23 -3.96 -13.10 -13.87
N VAL A 24 -4.15 -14.40 -14.02
CA VAL A 24 -5.33 -14.97 -14.67
C VAL A 24 -6.19 -15.75 -13.67
N CYS A 25 -7.42 -15.27 -13.46
CA CYS A 25 -8.47 -15.99 -12.76
C CYS A 25 -9.34 -16.68 -13.81
N ALA A 26 -9.02 -17.94 -14.11
CA ALA A 26 -9.63 -18.67 -15.21
C ALA A 26 -11.11 -18.99 -14.96
N GLY A 27 -11.93 -18.84 -15.99
CA GLY A 27 -13.35 -19.22 -16.00
C GLY A 27 -13.84 -19.40 -17.44
N ALA A 28 -15.09 -19.83 -17.61
CA ALA A 28 -15.58 -20.18 -18.95
C ALA A 28 -15.56 -18.99 -19.93
N ARG A 29 -15.91 -17.78 -19.48
CA ARG A 29 -16.08 -16.63 -20.40
C ARG A 29 -14.74 -16.07 -20.88
N ASN A 30 -13.64 -16.21 -20.12
CA ASN A 30 -12.32 -15.75 -20.55
C ASN A 30 -11.48 -16.83 -21.28
N LEU A 31 -12.09 -17.96 -21.67
CA LEU A 31 -11.42 -19.00 -22.48
C LEU A 31 -10.74 -18.48 -23.75
N PRO A 32 -11.30 -17.51 -24.51
CA PRO A 32 -10.60 -16.96 -25.68
C PRO A 32 -9.23 -16.38 -25.33
N ILE A 33 -9.13 -15.70 -24.18
CA ILE A 33 -7.85 -15.11 -23.70
C ILE A 33 -6.92 -16.24 -23.22
N VAL A 34 -7.42 -17.16 -22.40
CA VAL A 34 -6.62 -18.25 -21.82
C VAL A 34 -6.03 -19.13 -22.94
N ALA A 35 -6.84 -19.52 -23.94
CA ALA A 35 -6.36 -20.31 -25.05
C ALA A 35 -5.31 -19.57 -25.89
N ALA A 36 -5.49 -18.26 -26.11
CA ALA A 36 -4.54 -17.46 -26.88
C ALA A 36 -3.21 -17.25 -26.14
N LEU A 37 -3.19 -17.28 -24.81
CA LEU A 37 -1.95 -17.17 -24.02
C LEU A 37 -1.00 -18.37 -24.27
N GLU A 38 -1.52 -19.54 -24.61
CA GLU A 38 -0.70 -20.71 -24.99
C GLU A 38 0.12 -20.43 -26.27
N ASP A 39 -0.39 -19.56 -27.17
CA ASP A 39 0.26 -19.18 -28.42
C ASP A 39 1.26 -18.01 -28.29
N THR A 40 1.28 -17.29 -27.15
CA THR A 40 2.10 -16.07 -27.00
C THR A 40 3.57 -16.33 -26.63
N GLY A 41 3.91 -17.57 -26.29
CA GLY A 41 5.26 -17.92 -25.86
C GLY A 41 5.69 -17.19 -24.58
N GLN A 42 6.75 -16.36 -24.67
CA GLN A 42 7.31 -15.62 -23.53
C GLN A 42 6.91 -14.13 -23.52
N ASP A 43 5.90 -13.73 -24.27
CA ASP A 43 5.46 -12.33 -24.34
C ASP A 43 4.99 -11.79 -22.98
N PHE A 44 4.36 -12.67 -22.15
CA PHE A 44 3.85 -12.34 -20.83
C PHE A 44 4.31 -13.39 -19.81
N GLN A 45 4.58 -12.94 -18.60
CA GLN A 45 4.72 -13.79 -17.42
C GLN A 45 3.30 -14.02 -16.84
N VAL A 46 2.79 -15.24 -17.04
CA VAL A 46 1.41 -15.58 -16.66
C VAL A 46 1.41 -16.33 -15.35
N GLU A 47 0.65 -15.82 -14.37
CA GLU A 47 0.35 -16.51 -13.13
C GLU A 47 -1.15 -16.79 -13.05
N SER A 48 -1.54 -18.02 -12.70
CA SER A 48 -2.94 -18.40 -12.54
C SER A 48 -3.31 -18.49 -11.07
N TYR A 49 -4.45 -17.87 -10.72
CA TYR A 49 -4.98 -17.96 -9.37
C TYR A 49 -6.51 -18.01 -9.38
N PHE A 50 -7.11 -18.66 -8.36
CA PHE A 50 -8.55 -18.95 -8.37
C PHE A 50 -9.39 -17.87 -7.67
N GLU A 51 -8.80 -16.99 -6.85
CA GLU A 51 -9.54 -16.00 -6.04
C GLU A 51 -9.17 -14.59 -6.49
N GLU A 52 -10.13 -13.90 -7.06
CA GLU A 52 -9.95 -12.64 -7.80
C GLU A 52 -9.48 -11.51 -6.90
N ARG A 53 -9.99 -11.39 -5.69
CA ARG A 53 -9.58 -10.31 -4.76
C ARG A 53 -8.10 -10.42 -4.42
N SER A 54 -7.62 -11.61 -4.04
CA SER A 54 -6.19 -11.83 -3.79
C SER A 54 -5.35 -11.62 -5.03
N ALA A 55 -5.83 -12.06 -6.21
CA ALA A 55 -5.16 -11.82 -7.48
C ALA A 55 -5.01 -10.32 -7.78
N GLY A 56 -6.05 -9.51 -7.54
CA GLY A 56 -6.01 -8.06 -7.68
C GLY A 56 -4.97 -7.41 -6.78
N PHE A 57 -4.96 -7.75 -5.50
CA PHE A 57 -3.97 -7.22 -4.55
C PHE A 57 -2.55 -7.73 -4.81
N TYR A 58 -2.39 -8.98 -5.25
CA TYR A 58 -1.10 -9.51 -5.69
C TYR A 58 -0.54 -8.71 -6.87
N ALA A 59 -1.40 -8.37 -7.84
CA ALA A 59 -1.02 -7.49 -8.94
C ALA A 59 -0.50 -6.13 -8.46
N LEU A 60 -1.11 -5.53 -7.41
CA LEU A 60 -0.58 -4.30 -6.81
C LEU A 60 0.82 -4.50 -6.24
N GLY A 61 1.07 -5.63 -5.62
CA GLY A 61 2.40 -6.00 -5.14
C GLY A 61 3.41 -6.10 -6.27
N ARG A 62 3.06 -6.72 -7.38
CA ARG A 62 3.89 -6.79 -8.59
C ARG A 62 4.21 -5.39 -9.13
N ILE A 63 3.20 -4.52 -9.26
CA ILE A 63 3.40 -3.13 -9.69
C ILE A 63 4.41 -2.42 -8.76
N LYS A 64 4.25 -2.54 -7.44
CA LYS A 64 5.15 -1.93 -6.44
C LYS A 64 6.57 -2.49 -6.50
N SER A 65 6.74 -3.72 -6.99
CA SER A 65 8.05 -4.38 -7.09
C SER A 65 8.90 -3.87 -8.26
N HIS A 66 8.29 -3.48 -9.38
CA HIS A 66 9.02 -3.12 -10.61
C HIS A 66 8.47 -1.88 -11.35
N SER A 67 7.43 -1.23 -10.81
CA SER A 67 6.80 -0.01 -11.34
C SER A 67 6.17 -0.14 -12.75
N ASN A 68 6.10 -1.34 -13.31
CA ASN A 68 5.42 -1.58 -14.59
C ASN A 68 3.93 -1.85 -14.39
N PRO A 69 3.07 -1.56 -15.37
CA PRO A 69 1.68 -1.99 -15.35
C PRO A 69 1.54 -3.51 -15.25
N VAL A 70 0.53 -3.96 -14.50
CA VAL A 70 0.16 -5.38 -14.38
C VAL A 70 -1.30 -5.54 -14.75
N ALA A 71 -1.66 -6.60 -15.48
CA ALA A 71 -3.02 -6.89 -15.83
C ALA A 71 -3.58 -8.08 -15.04
N VAL A 72 -4.87 -7.98 -14.64
CA VAL A 72 -5.63 -9.06 -14.04
C VAL A 72 -6.77 -9.43 -15.00
N VAL A 73 -6.82 -10.70 -15.37
CA VAL A 73 -7.85 -11.25 -16.27
C VAL A 73 -8.84 -12.04 -15.44
N THR A 74 -10.14 -11.71 -15.54
CA THR A 74 -11.20 -12.41 -14.85
C THR A 74 -12.33 -12.82 -15.77
N THR A 75 -13.13 -13.80 -15.34
CA THR A 75 -14.36 -14.21 -16.02
C THR A 75 -15.48 -13.20 -15.76
N SER A 76 -16.72 -13.50 -16.21
CA SER A 76 -17.88 -12.66 -16.01
C SER A 76 -18.53 -12.82 -14.63
N GLY A 77 -19.42 -11.90 -14.28
CA GLY A 77 -20.20 -11.94 -13.05
C GLY A 77 -19.47 -11.32 -11.85
N THR A 78 -19.71 -11.86 -10.64
CA THR A 78 -19.16 -11.31 -9.39
C THR A 78 -17.64 -11.34 -9.31
N ALA A 79 -16.97 -12.20 -10.09
CA ALA A 79 -15.52 -12.22 -10.26
C ALA A 79 -14.94 -10.82 -10.56
N VAL A 80 -15.63 -10.02 -11.38
CA VAL A 80 -15.24 -8.64 -11.68
C VAL A 80 -15.40 -7.74 -10.44
N ALA A 81 -16.48 -7.91 -9.68
CA ALA A 81 -16.76 -7.13 -8.47
C ALA A 81 -15.71 -7.36 -7.37
N GLU A 82 -15.18 -8.57 -7.25
CA GLU A 82 -14.13 -8.91 -6.28
C GLU A 82 -12.82 -8.13 -6.50
N LEU A 83 -12.60 -7.57 -7.68
CA LEU A 83 -11.44 -6.72 -7.97
C LEU A 83 -11.60 -5.27 -7.47
N LEU A 84 -12.82 -4.83 -7.10
CA LEU A 84 -13.09 -3.43 -6.73
C LEU A 84 -12.20 -2.95 -5.56
N PRO A 85 -11.96 -3.69 -4.47
CA PRO A 85 -11.08 -3.24 -3.40
C PRO A 85 -9.66 -2.95 -3.88
N ALA A 86 -9.08 -3.81 -4.72
CA ALA A 86 -7.75 -3.62 -5.29
C ALA A 86 -7.71 -2.41 -6.25
N VAL A 87 -8.75 -2.21 -7.06
CA VAL A 87 -8.87 -1.06 -7.97
C VAL A 87 -8.94 0.26 -7.19
N ILE A 88 -9.70 0.30 -6.08
CA ILE A 88 -9.76 1.47 -5.20
C ILE A 88 -8.38 1.78 -4.61
N GLU A 89 -7.70 0.79 -4.05
CA GLU A 89 -6.36 0.96 -3.49
C GLU A 89 -5.36 1.45 -4.57
N ALA A 90 -5.42 0.87 -5.78
CA ALA A 90 -4.59 1.28 -6.91
C ALA A 90 -4.85 2.74 -7.33
N TYR A 91 -6.12 3.16 -7.36
CA TYR A 91 -6.51 4.52 -7.73
C TYR A 91 -5.89 5.56 -6.78
N TYR A 92 -6.00 5.34 -5.47
CA TYR A 92 -5.48 6.28 -4.46
C TYR A 92 -3.96 6.28 -4.35
N GLN A 93 -3.27 5.28 -4.92
CA GLN A 93 -1.81 5.23 -4.99
C GLN A 93 -1.23 5.53 -6.38
N ASN A 94 -2.05 5.89 -7.37
CA ASN A 94 -1.62 6.04 -8.77
C ASN A 94 -0.82 4.81 -9.24
N LEU A 95 -1.42 3.61 -9.10
CA LEU A 95 -0.83 2.36 -9.58
C LEU A 95 -1.52 1.91 -10.88
N PRO A 96 -0.76 1.62 -11.95
CA PRO A 96 -1.30 1.26 -13.26
C PRO A 96 -1.80 -0.20 -13.31
N LEU A 97 -2.87 -0.50 -12.58
CA LEU A 97 -3.56 -1.78 -12.62
C LEU A 97 -4.48 -1.84 -13.83
N ILE A 98 -4.39 -2.88 -14.65
CA ILE A 98 -5.29 -3.10 -15.77
C ILE A 98 -6.21 -4.27 -15.45
N VAL A 99 -7.51 -4.02 -15.38
CA VAL A 99 -8.51 -5.06 -15.25
C VAL A 99 -9.03 -5.45 -16.63
N ILE A 100 -8.99 -6.74 -16.95
CA ILE A 100 -9.57 -7.32 -18.16
C ILE A 100 -10.70 -8.24 -17.71
N SER A 101 -11.93 -7.80 -17.93
CA SER A 101 -13.11 -8.62 -17.64
C SER A 101 -13.66 -9.22 -18.95
N ALA A 102 -13.89 -10.52 -18.95
CA ALA A 102 -14.59 -11.20 -20.03
C ALA A 102 -16.10 -11.15 -19.78
N ASP A 103 -16.84 -10.56 -20.69
CA ASP A 103 -18.28 -10.38 -20.59
C ASP A 103 -19.06 -11.22 -21.61
N ARG A 104 -20.36 -11.39 -21.40
CA ARG A 104 -21.28 -11.86 -22.42
C ARG A 104 -21.51 -10.78 -23.48
N PRO A 105 -22.05 -11.11 -24.66
CA PRO A 105 -22.49 -10.10 -25.60
C PRO A 105 -23.40 -9.04 -24.96
N LYS A 106 -23.27 -7.77 -25.37
CA LYS A 106 -24.01 -6.64 -24.80
C LYS A 106 -25.53 -6.87 -24.73
N SER A 107 -26.08 -7.71 -25.60
CA SER A 107 -27.52 -8.09 -25.61
C SER A 107 -27.97 -8.87 -24.37
N TYR A 108 -27.05 -9.46 -23.61
CA TYR A 108 -27.39 -10.20 -22.39
C TYR A 108 -27.53 -9.31 -21.14
N ARG A 109 -27.14 -8.03 -21.21
CA ARG A 109 -27.20 -7.10 -20.06
C ARG A 109 -28.64 -6.90 -19.62
N GLY A 110 -28.88 -6.94 -18.32
CA GLY A 110 -30.21 -6.84 -17.72
C GLY A 110 -31.10 -8.08 -17.90
N SER A 111 -30.60 -9.17 -18.55
CA SER A 111 -31.40 -10.39 -18.78
C SER A 111 -31.53 -11.29 -17.55
N GLY A 112 -30.65 -11.15 -16.54
CA GLY A 112 -30.56 -12.08 -15.41
C GLY A 112 -29.98 -13.44 -15.77
N SER A 113 -29.33 -13.58 -16.94
CA SER A 113 -28.63 -14.81 -17.32
C SER A 113 -27.51 -15.13 -16.32
N PRO A 114 -27.19 -16.42 -16.08
CA PRO A 114 -26.12 -16.80 -15.15
C PRO A 114 -24.79 -16.08 -15.46
N GLN A 115 -24.15 -15.51 -14.43
CA GLN A 115 -22.91 -14.74 -14.54
C GLN A 115 -22.98 -13.55 -15.51
N SER A 116 -24.17 -12.95 -15.69
CA SER A 116 -24.38 -11.73 -16.45
C SER A 116 -24.76 -10.61 -15.50
N ILE A 117 -23.88 -9.63 -15.33
CA ILE A 117 -24.09 -8.41 -14.53
C ILE A 117 -23.60 -7.20 -15.31
N GLU A 118 -23.83 -6.01 -14.79
CA GLU A 118 -23.38 -4.75 -15.38
C GLU A 118 -21.91 -4.50 -15.06
N HIS A 119 -20.98 -5.02 -15.90
CA HIS A 119 -19.53 -4.79 -15.72
C HIS A 119 -19.17 -3.32 -15.95
N VAL A 120 -19.80 -2.68 -16.94
CA VAL A 120 -19.56 -1.27 -17.24
C VAL A 120 -20.02 -0.40 -16.08
N GLY A 121 -19.08 0.38 -15.53
CA GLY A 121 -19.36 1.26 -14.39
C GLY A 121 -19.15 0.63 -13.01
N ILE A 122 -18.87 -0.68 -12.89
CA ILE A 122 -18.66 -1.33 -11.59
C ILE A 122 -17.51 -0.70 -10.81
N PHE A 123 -16.46 -0.23 -11.48
CA PHE A 123 -15.35 0.49 -10.87
C PHE A 123 -15.57 2.02 -10.82
N SER A 124 -16.68 2.52 -11.34
CA SER A 124 -17.07 3.93 -11.28
C SER A 124 -15.91 4.89 -11.63
N SER A 125 -15.62 5.84 -10.74
CA SER A 125 -14.56 6.85 -10.91
C SER A 125 -13.15 6.35 -10.55
N TYR A 126 -13.00 5.08 -10.16
CA TYR A 126 -11.71 4.53 -9.75
C TYR A 126 -10.87 3.97 -10.92
N VAL A 127 -11.31 4.19 -12.15
CA VAL A 127 -10.54 3.86 -13.36
C VAL A 127 -10.42 5.08 -14.27
N ASP A 128 -9.35 5.17 -15.04
CA ASP A 128 -9.19 6.24 -16.04
C ASP A 128 -10.27 6.20 -17.09
N SER A 129 -10.57 5.01 -17.59
CA SER A 129 -11.67 4.74 -18.50
C SER A 129 -12.12 3.29 -18.42
N VAL A 130 -13.33 3.05 -18.91
CA VAL A 130 -13.85 1.73 -19.23
C VAL A 130 -13.88 1.60 -20.75
N CYS A 131 -13.21 0.60 -21.29
CA CYS A 131 -13.27 0.25 -22.69
C CYS A 131 -14.15 -0.97 -22.86
N ASP A 132 -15.38 -0.76 -23.32
CA ASP A 132 -16.42 -1.79 -23.45
C ASP A 132 -16.56 -2.23 -24.91
N TRP A 133 -15.88 -3.31 -25.27
CA TRP A 133 -15.71 -3.75 -26.65
C TRP A 133 -16.40 -5.06 -26.96
N ASP A 134 -16.89 -5.15 -28.18
CA ASP A 134 -17.32 -6.39 -28.83
C ASP A 134 -16.69 -6.56 -30.22
N VAL A 135 -17.00 -7.67 -30.86
CA VAL A 135 -16.46 -8.00 -32.19
C VAL A 135 -16.82 -6.98 -33.29
N ASN A 136 -17.86 -6.16 -33.10
CA ASN A 136 -18.35 -5.22 -34.10
C ASN A 136 -17.64 -3.87 -34.06
N GLU A 137 -16.90 -3.56 -33.01
CA GLU A 137 -16.17 -2.28 -32.88
C GLU A 137 -15.05 -2.18 -33.89
N ALA A 138 -15.08 -1.16 -34.75
CA ALA A 138 -14.06 -0.97 -35.79
C ALA A 138 -12.77 -0.31 -35.29
N GLU A 139 -12.87 0.58 -34.31
CA GLU A 139 -11.77 1.32 -33.70
C GLU A 139 -11.86 1.21 -32.18
N VAL A 140 -10.71 1.07 -31.55
CA VAL A 140 -10.59 0.97 -30.09
C VAL A 140 -9.93 2.22 -29.55
N LYS A 141 -10.62 2.95 -28.65
CA LYS A 141 -10.10 4.15 -27.98
C LYS A 141 -9.79 3.84 -26.52
N VAL A 142 -8.55 4.11 -26.10
CA VAL A 142 -8.07 3.89 -24.73
C VAL A 142 -7.67 5.24 -24.14
N TRP A 143 -8.48 5.75 -23.21
CA TRP A 143 -8.13 6.93 -22.41
C TRP A 143 -7.29 6.49 -21.21
N THR A 144 -6.08 6.99 -21.07
CA THR A 144 -5.20 6.57 -19.97
C THR A 144 -4.23 7.67 -19.57
N SER A 145 -4.02 7.81 -18.24
CA SER A 145 -2.92 8.57 -17.64
C SER A 145 -1.63 7.75 -17.54
N ARG A 146 -1.68 6.44 -17.83
CA ARG A 146 -0.60 5.46 -17.65
C ARG A 146 -0.15 5.24 -16.20
N CYS A 147 -0.77 5.86 -15.23
CA CYS A 147 -0.45 5.71 -13.81
C CYS A 147 -1.66 5.36 -12.92
N ARG A 148 -2.87 5.23 -13.52
CA ARG A 148 -4.10 4.87 -12.80
C ARG A 148 -4.71 3.61 -13.37
N PRO A 149 -5.65 2.97 -12.63
CA PRO A 149 -6.32 1.79 -13.12
C PRO A 149 -7.08 2.01 -14.43
N LEU A 150 -7.12 0.96 -15.25
CA LEU A 150 -7.83 0.91 -16.53
C LEU A 150 -8.71 -0.34 -16.55
N HIS A 151 -9.93 -0.24 -17.11
CA HIS A 151 -10.82 -1.38 -17.27
C HIS A 151 -11.07 -1.67 -18.75
N LEU A 152 -10.73 -2.87 -19.19
CA LEU A 152 -11.02 -3.42 -20.52
C LEU A 152 -12.08 -4.49 -20.37
N ASN A 153 -13.32 -4.19 -20.78
CA ASN A 153 -14.44 -5.13 -20.77
C ASN A 153 -14.63 -5.72 -22.17
N LEU A 154 -14.39 -7.02 -22.32
CA LEU A 154 -14.40 -7.72 -23.61
C LEU A 154 -15.64 -8.60 -23.71
N CYS A 155 -16.54 -8.26 -24.64
CA CYS A 155 -17.76 -9.03 -24.88
C CYS A 155 -17.51 -10.14 -25.89
N PHE A 156 -17.45 -11.40 -25.41
CA PHE A 156 -17.25 -12.57 -26.23
C PHE A 156 -18.56 -13.30 -26.54
N ASP A 157 -18.71 -13.70 -27.81
CA ASP A 157 -19.87 -14.49 -28.28
C ASP A 157 -19.48 -15.95 -28.51
N GLU A 158 -20.46 -16.82 -28.76
CA GLU A 158 -20.25 -18.23 -29.08
C GLU A 158 -19.97 -18.41 -30.61
N PRO A 159 -19.09 -19.33 -31.02
CA PRO A 159 -18.25 -20.16 -30.14
C PRO A 159 -17.12 -19.37 -29.53
N LEU A 160 -16.80 -19.61 -28.24
CA LEU A 160 -15.77 -18.85 -27.51
C LEU A 160 -14.40 -18.96 -28.18
N ILE A 161 -14.00 -20.16 -28.60
CA ILE A 161 -12.74 -20.39 -29.35
C ILE A 161 -13.10 -20.46 -30.83
N ASP A 162 -12.77 -19.40 -31.58
CA ASP A 162 -13.20 -19.20 -32.96
C ASP A 162 -12.04 -19.00 -33.96
N GLY A 163 -10.79 -19.20 -33.52
CA GLY A 163 -9.60 -19.07 -34.34
C GLY A 163 -8.30 -19.19 -33.57
N LYS A 164 -7.19 -19.03 -34.27
CA LYS A 164 -5.82 -18.99 -33.70
C LYS A 164 -5.31 -17.55 -33.68
N LEU A 165 -4.46 -17.23 -32.70
CA LEU A 165 -3.89 -15.89 -32.54
C LEU A 165 -3.08 -15.46 -33.78
N SER A 166 -2.39 -16.37 -34.43
CA SER A 166 -1.61 -16.13 -35.66
C SER A 166 -2.45 -15.67 -36.86
N GLU A 167 -3.74 -16.08 -36.91
CA GLU A 167 -4.67 -15.78 -38.00
C GLU A 167 -5.56 -14.55 -37.66
N ALA A 168 -5.52 -14.06 -36.41
CA ALA A 168 -6.39 -12.98 -35.95
C ALA A 168 -6.01 -11.64 -36.60
N ILE A 169 -6.99 -10.78 -36.75
CA ILE A 169 -6.84 -9.41 -37.25
C ILE A 169 -6.75 -8.45 -36.05
N GLU A 170 -5.72 -7.62 -36.03
CA GLU A 170 -5.57 -6.58 -35.04
C GLU A 170 -6.40 -5.34 -35.41
N LYS A 171 -7.18 -4.82 -34.46
CA LYS A 171 -7.95 -3.59 -34.66
C LYS A 171 -7.04 -2.36 -34.49
N ASN A 172 -7.46 -1.26 -35.09
CA ASN A 172 -6.79 0.02 -34.89
C ASN A 172 -7.03 0.53 -33.45
N VAL A 173 -5.95 0.80 -32.72
CA VAL A 173 -5.99 1.29 -31.34
C VAL A 173 -5.50 2.73 -31.30
N LYS A 174 -6.31 3.60 -30.71
CA LYS A 174 -5.96 4.99 -30.47
C LYS A 174 -5.84 5.26 -28.97
N PHE A 175 -4.61 5.52 -28.51
CA PHE A 175 -4.35 5.97 -27.15
C PHE A 175 -4.64 7.47 -27.04
N LEU A 176 -5.43 7.85 -26.04
CA LEU A 176 -5.78 9.23 -25.76
C LEU A 176 -5.28 9.59 -24.34
N PRO A 177 -4.50 10.68 -24.20
CA PRO A 177 -3.96 11.06 -22.90
C PRO A 177 -5.08 11.52 -21.96
N LYS A 178 -4.94 11.17 -20.68
CA LYS A 178 -5.75 11.68 -19.58
C LYS A 178 -4.83 12.39 -18.60
N GLU A 179 -4.92 13.70 -18.55
CA GLU A 179 -4.10 14.51 -17.66
C GLU A 179 -4.59 14.43 -16.21
N ILE A 180 -3.64 14.41 -15.27
CA ILE A 180 -3.91 14.59 -13.85
C ILE A 180 -3.52 16.02 -13.52
N PRO A 181 -4.47 16.89 -13.14
CA PRO A 181 -4.18 18.29 -12.85
C PRO A 181 -3.16 18.43 -11.72
N SER A 182 -2.17 19.28 -11.90
CA SER A 182 -1.18 19.65 -10.89
C SER A 182 -1.01 21.17 -10.85
N LEU A 183 -0.82 21.73 -9.67
CA LEU A 183 -0.46 23.14 -9.50
C LEU A 183 1.04 23.33 -9.72
N GLN A 184 1.41 24.48 -10.26
CA GLN A 184 2.82 24.89 -10.39
C GLN A 184 3.04 26.19 -9.62
N ILE A 185 4.21 26.32 -9.02
CA ILE A 185 4.69 27.56 -8.41
C ILE A 185 5.24 28.43 -9.52
N GLN A 186 4.66 29.63 -9.73
CA GLN A 186 5.06 30.49 -10.84
C GLN A 186 6.49 31.03 -10.67
N ASP A 187 6.76 31.69 -9.52
CA ASP A 187 8.10 32.25 -9.22
C ASP A 187 8.73 31.54 -8.03
N SER A 188 8.26 31.86 -6.83
CA SER A 188 8.70 31.24 -5.59
C SER A 188 7.57 31.20 -4.55
N LEU A 189 7.65 30.25 -3.62
CA LEU A 189 6.71 30.11 -2.52
C LEU A 189 7.44 30.30 -1.20
N LEU A 190 7.07 31.34 -0.44
CA LEU A 190 7.61 31.58 0.89
C LEU A 190 6.74 30.90 1.95
N ILE A 191 7.33 30.01 2.76
CA ILE A 191 6.67 29.32 3.86
C ILE A 191 7.32 29.73 5.17
N GLN A 192 6.49 30.12 6.14
CA GLN A 192 6.99 30.62 7.43
C GLN A 192 6.91 29.54 8.50
N ASN A 193 7.99 29.39 9.26
CA ASN A 193 8.13 28.55 10.45
C ASN A 193 7.48 27.15 10.31
N PRO A 194 7.85 26.37 9.29
CA PRO A 194 7.25 25.09 9.01
C PRO A 194 7.82 23.95 9.85
N VAL A 195 6.97 22.94 10.07
CA VAL A 195 7.40 21.56 10.36
C VAL A 195 7.12 20.71 9.12
N ALA A 196 8.10 19.95 8.67
CA ALA A 196 7.87 19.01 7.59
C ALA A 196 7.38 17.66 8.11
N ILE A 197 6.40 17.06 7.41
CA ILE A 197 5.91 15.70 7.65
C ILE A 197 6.18 14.90 6.38
N LEU A 198 7.07 13.91 6.50
CA LEU A 198 7.49 13.06 5.41
C LEU A 198 6.72 11.74 5.49
N ALA A 199 5.83 11.50 4.53
CA ALA A 199 5.12 10.24 4.40
C ALA A 199 5.80 9.36 3.32
N GLN A 200 5.07 8.48 2.65
CA GLN A 200 5.65 7.63 1.61
C GLN A 200 6.24 8.46 0.45
N ILE A 201 7.54 8.33 0.19
CA ILE A 201 8.27 9.03 -0.87
C ILE A 201 8.88 7.99 -1.81
N LYS A 202 8.81 8.22 -3.12
CA LYS A 202 9.50 7.38 -4.10
C LYS A 202 11.02 7.50 -3.93
N GLU A 203 11.73 6.41 -4.14
CA GLU A 203 13.20 6.39 -4.04
C GLU A 203 13.86 7.46 -4.93
N SER A 204 13.32 7.68 -6.14
CA SER A 204 13.80 8.72 -7.06
C SER A 204 13.75 10.15 -6.50
N ASP A 205 12.86 10.41 -5.56
CA ASP A 205 12.59 11.76 -5.04
C ASP A 205 13.26 12.01 -3.68
N GLN A 206 13.74 10.93 -3.03
CA GLN A 206 14.33 11.01 -1.68
C GLN A 206 15.51 11.98 -1.61
N LYS A 207 16.39 11.97 -2.61
CA LYS A 207 17.56 12.87 -2.64
C LYS A 207 17.15 14.33 -2.73
N LEU A 208 16.19 14.68 -3.58
CA LEU A 208 15.64 16.04 -3.69
C LEU A 208 15.05 16.52 -2.36
N VAL A 209 14.28 15.65 -1.70
CA VAL A 209 13.66 15.97 -0.41
C VAL A 209 14.71 16.12 0.70
N GLN A 210 15.71 15.25 0.74
CA GLN A 210 16.82 15.35 1.69
C GLN A 210 17.56 16.67 1.53
N ASP A 211 17.95 17.04 0.30
CA ASP A 211 18.67 18.28 0.03
C ASP A 211 17.83 19.49 0.44
N PHE A 212 16.54 19.53 0.09
CA PHE A 212 15.63 20.57 0.51
C PHE A 212 15.57 20.77 2.03
N LEU A 213 15.47 19.67 2.79
CA LEU A 213 15.39 19.72 4.26
C LEU A 213 16.69 20.19 4.89
N VAL A 214 17.84 19.77 4.36
CA VAL A 214 19.17 20.16 4.85
C VAL A 214 19.44 21.65 4.56
N GLU A 215 19.24 22.09 3.32
CA GLU A 215 19.48 23.47 2.91
C GLU A 215 18.62 24.47 3.68
N ASN A 216 17.35 24.14 3.90
CA ASN A 216 16.42 25.00 4.61
C ASN A 216 16.39 24.76 6.13
N ARG A 217 17.16 23.79 6.66
CA ARG A 217 17.25 23.44 8.09
C ARG A 217 15.89 23.19 8.76
N ILE A 218 15.01 22.40 8.13
CA ILE A 218 13.62 22.22 8.55
C ILE A 218 13.52 21.12 9.59
N VAL A 219 12.93 21.42 10.76
CA VAL A 219 12.50 20.42 11.74
C VAL A 219 11.43 19.54 11.09
N HIS A 220 11.58 18.21 11.18
CA HIS A 220 10.71 17.30 10.46
C HIS A 220 10.42 16.02 11.25
N TYR A 221 9.27 15.44 10.95
CA TYR A 221 8.91 14.07 11.33
C TYR A 221 8.92 13.19 10.08
N ALA A 222 9.72 12.14 10.10
CA ALA A 222 9.81 11.18 9.00
C ALA A 222 9.09 9.88 9.38
N GLU A 223 8.00 9.55 8.68
CA GLU A 223 7.42 8.21 8.73
C GLU A 223 8.41 7.20 8.13
N PHE A 224 8.35 5.97 8.56
CA PHE A 224 9.24 4.92 8.09
C PHE A 224 9.16 4.73 6.56
N LEU A 225 7.95 4.83 6.01
CA LEU A 225 7.72 4.74 4.56
C LEU A 225 8.35 5.87 3.74
N SER A 226 8.86 6.93 4.37
CA SER A 226 9.53 8.01 3.65
C SER A 226 10.88 7.58 3.04
N GLY A 227 11.50 6.52 3.59
CA GLY A 227 12.87 6.12 3.26
C GLY A 227 13.94 7.10 3.75
N LEU A 228 13.54 8.18 4.46
CA LEU A 228 14.44 9.24 4.96
C LEU A 228 14.64 9.19 6.48
N ARG A 229 13.93 8.30 7.17
CA ARG A 229 14.10 8.11 8.60
C ARG A 229 15.46 7.45 8.88
N GLY A 230 16.25 8.06 9.76
CA GLY A 230 17.58 7.57 10.12
C GLY A 230 18.70 7.99 9.16
N VAL A 231 18.43 8.86 8.19
CA VAL A 231 19.46 9.50 7.36
C VAL A 231 20.33 10.39 8.27
N PRO A 232 21.67 10.18 8.33
CA PRO A 232 22.53 10.90 9.27
C PRO A 232 22.48 12.41 9.13
N GLU A 233 22.41 12.92 7.91
CA GLU A 233 22.35 14.36 7.60
C GLU A 233 21.06 15.02 8.10
N LEU A 234 20.00 14.24 8.29
CA LEU A 234 18.70 14.71 8.78
C LEU A 234 18.52 14.54 10.29
N ALA A 235 19.34 13.70 10.94
CA ALA A 235 19.18 13.26 12.33
C ALA A 235 19.07 14.43 13.33
N ASP A 236 19.80 15.50 13.09
CA ASP A 236 19.87 16.67 13.96
C ASP A 236 18.55 17.44 14.06
N LEU A 237 17.73 17.42 13.01
CA LEU A 237 16.46 18.14 12.90
C LEU A 237 15.24 17.21 12.87
N GLN A 238 15.45 15.88 13.04
CA GLN A 238 14.39 14.89 13.03
C GLN A 238 13.74 14.75 14.41
N ILE A 239 12.41 14.78 14.47
CA ILE A 239 11.59 14.44 15.64
C ILE A 239 11.61 12.91 15.80
N GLN A 240 11.93 12.41 17.00
CA GLN A 240 12.12 10.99 17.29
C GLN A 240 11.12 10.41 18.29
N SER A 241 10.54 11.23 19.16
CA SER A 241 9.64 10.73 20.20
C SER A 241 8.28 10.27 19.66
N GLY A 242 7.78 10.89 18.60
CA GLY A 242 6.49 10.54 17.99
C GLY A 242 5.71 11.78 17.55
N ASP A 243 4.50 11.54 17.03
CA ASP A 243 3.64 12.60 16.50
C ASP A 243 2.99 13.47 17.58
N ASP A 244 2.94 13.02 18.83
CA ASP A 244 2.52 13.87 19.96
C ASP A 244 3.44 15.09 20.12
N PHE A 245 4.74 14.93 19.83
CA PHE A 245 5.66 16.06 19.83
C PHE A 245 5.40 17.03 18.67
N VAL A 246 5.04 16.53 17.50
CA VAL A 246 4.59 17.37 16.38
C VAL A 246 3.40 18.22 16.84
N LYS A 247 2.38 17.59 17.44
CA LYS A 247 1.21 18.30 17.98
C LYS A 247 1.58 19.38 18.99
N ARG A 248 2.53 19.07 19.88
CA ARG A 248 3.02 20.00 20.91
C ARG A 248 3.61 21.27 20.29
N LEU A 249 4.38 21.16 19.19
CA LEU A 249 4.96 22.32 18.51
C LEU A 249 3.90 23.33 18.06
N PHE A 250 2.74 22.87 17.60
CA PHE A 250 1.63 23.75 17.20
C PHE A 250 0.83 24.25 18.42
N THR A 251 0.66 23.44 19.44
CA THR A 251 -0.04 23.85 20.68
C THR A 251 0.72 24.97 21.40
N GLU A 252 2.05 24.92 21.40
CA GLU A 252 2.92 25.92 22.02
C GLU A 252 3.24 27.12 21.10
N GLY A 253 2.69 27.16 19.89
CA GLY A 253 2.96 28.23 18.92
C GLY A 253 4.41 28.28 18.43
N LYS A 254 5.13 27.15 18.49
CA LYS A 254 6.52 27.01 18.02
C LYS A 254 6.63 26.75 16.52
N ALA A 255 5.54 26.31 15.90
CA ALA A 255 5.40 26.11 14.47
C ALA A 255 4.09 26.72 13.98
N ASN A 256 4.09 27.26 12.75
CA ASN A 256 2.94 27.98 12.19
C ASN A 256 2.38 27.33 10.93
N SER A 257 3.12 26.46 10.28
CA SER A 257 2.71 25.83 9.02
C SER A 257 3.27 24.40 8.89
N ILE A 258 2.71 23.64 7.96
CA ILE A 258 3.13 22.28 7.67
C ILE A 258 3.55 22.19 6.21
N ILE A 259 4.69 21.57 5.98
CA ILE A 259 5.09 21.05 4.67
C ILE A 259 4.89 19.54 4.67
N ARG A 260 3.86 19.03 3.97
CA ARG A 260 3.68 17.60 3.74
C ARG A 260 4.43 17.19 2.49
N ILE A 261 5.27 16.16 2.57
CA ILE A 261 6.01 15.63 1.42
C ILE A 261 5.70 14.14 1.26
N GLY A 262 5.31 13.76 0.05
CA GLY A 262 4.97 12.38 -0.30
C GLY A 262 3.49 12.03 -0.10
N GLY A 263 3.20 10.80 0.34
CA GLY A 263 1.85 10.25 0.53
C GLY A 263 1.02 10.94 1.62
N ILE A 264 -0.13 10.34 1.95
CA ILE A 264 -0.96 10.79 3.07
C ILE A 264 -0.38 10.24 4.38
N PRO A 265 -0.09 11.12 5.38
CA PRO A 265 0.50 10.68 6.64
C PRO A 265 -0.40 9.74 7.45
N THR A 266 0.24 8.83 8.22
CA THR A 266 -0.45 7.91 9.14
C THR A 266 -0.74 8.54 10.50
N LEU A 267 -0.13 9.67 10.82
CA LEU A 267 -0.15 10.35 12.09
C LEU A 267 -1.56 10.66 12.59
N ARG A 268 -1.79 10.50 13.88
CA ARG A 268 -3.04 10.97 14.49
C ARG A 268 -3.19 12.49 14.37
N PHE A 269 -2.10 13.22 14.55
CA PHE A 269 -2.07 14.68 14.37
C PHE A 269 -2.63 15.13 13.01
N TRP A 270 -2.45 14.34 11.94
CA TRP A 270 -3.00 14.66 10.62
C TRP A 270 -4.53 14.83 10.65
N ARG A 271 -5.23 14.03 11.47
CA ARG A 271 -6.69 14.14 11.69
C ARG A 271 -7.04 15.37 12.52
N ASP A 272 -6.19 15.77 13.47
CA ASP A 272 -6.43 16.94 14.32
C ASP A 272 -6.40 18.25 13.50
N LEU A 273 -5.83 18.24 12.29
CA LEU A 273 -5.85 19.35 11.33
C LEU A 273 -7.25 19.68 10.79
N GLU A 274 -8.21 18.76 10.90
CA GLU A 274 -9.61 19.00 10.52
C GLU A 274 -10.45 19.58 11.68
N GLY A 275 -9.89 19.64 12.87
CA GLY A 275 -10.55 20.13 14.10
C GLY A 275 -9.76 21.24 14.77
N GLN A 276 -8.99 20.89 15.78
CA GLN A 276 -8.27 21.82 16.64
C GLN A 276 -7.31 22.74 15.88
N PHE A 277 -6.67 22.25 14.82
CA PHE A 277 -5.64 22.96 14.06
C PHE A 277 -6.10 23.32 12.62
N LYS A 278 -7.41 23.50 12.41
CA LYS A 278 -7.97 23.78 11.08
C LYS A 278 -7.43 25.06 10.40
N ASN A 279 -6.87 25.98 11.17
CA ASN A 279 -6.31 27.23 10.67
C ASN A 279 -4.80 27.14 10.32
N VAL A 280 -4.14 26.02 10.63
CA VAL A 280 -2.74 25.82 10.28
C VAL A 280 -2.62 25.61 8.76
N PRO A 281 -1.85 26.44 8.04
CA PRO A 281 -1.61 26.26 6.61
C PRO A 281 -0.89 24.92 6.35
N VAL A 282 -1.31 24.20 5.31
CA VAL A 282 -0.67 22.97 4.86
C VAL A 282 -0.30 23.10 3.39
N TYR A 283 0.98 23.01 3.12
CA TYR A 283 1.56 22.98 1.78
C TYR A 283 1.96 21.54 1.46
N SER A 284 1.31 20.94 0.49
CA SER A 284 1.51 19.54 0.15
C SER A 284 2.34 19.41 -1.13
N PHE A 285 3.41 18.61 -1.07
CA PHE A 285 4.25 18.27 -2.21
C PHE A 285 4.15 16.76 -2.46
N SER A 286 3.46 16.38 -3.51
CA SER A 286 3.12 14.98 -3.78
C SER A 286 2.77 14.76 -5.24
N ASP A 287 3.14 13.60 -5.78
CA ASP A 287 2.68 13.13 -7.09
C ASP A 287 1.27 12.53 -7.03
N LEU A 288 0.73 12.31 -5.83
CA LEU A 288 -0.66 11.90 -5.66
C LEU A 288 -1.56 13.13 -5.67
N PRO A 289 -2.66 13.13 -6.44
CA PRO A 289 -3.54 14.30 -6.56
C PRO A 289 -4.51 14.42 -5.36
N PHE A 290 -4.06 13.99 -4.18
CA PHE A 290 -4.88 13.98 -2.96
C PHE A 290 -4.16 14.71 -1.84
N SER A 291 -4.85 15.68 -1.24
CA SER A 291 -4.30 16.42 -0.09
C SER A 291 -4.38 15.62 1.22
N GLY A 292 -5.31 14.67 1.33
CA GLY A 292 -5.63 13.98 2.58
C GLY A 292 -6.37 14.86 3.59
N LEU A 293 -6.85 16.03 3.18
CA LEU A 293 -7.63 16.97 3.98
C LEU A 293 -8.96 17.28 3.31
N SER A 294 -10.02 17.48 4.11
CA SER A 294 -11.35 17.84 3.61
C SER A 294 -11.42 19.30 3.17
N ARG A 295 -10.58 20.14 3.78
CA ARG A 295 -10.46 21.57 3.44
C ARG A 295 -9.61 21.80 2.19
N LYS A 296 -9.84 22.91 1.50
CA LYS A 296 -9.01 23.33 0.37
C LYS A 296 -7.55 23.51 0.84
N SER A 297 -6.62 22.83 0.21
CA SER A 297 -5.19 22.93 0.48
C SER A 297 -4.41 23.00 -0.82
N GLN A 298 -3.20 23.58 -0.76
CA GLN A 298 -2.32 23.68 -1.90
C GLN A 298 -1.59 22.35 -2.08
N LEU A 299 -1.58 21.85 -3.32
CA LEU A 299 -0.97 20.56 -3.67
C LEU A 299 -0.11 20.76 -4.92
N TYR A 300 1.18 20.54 -4.76
CA TYR A 300 2.20 20.70 -5.78
C TYR A 300 2.92 19.38 -6.04
N PRO A 301 3.49 19.14 -7.23
CA PRO A 301 4.45 18.06 -7.46
C PRO A 301 5.67 18.19 -6.54
N ILE A 302 6.30 17.06 -6.22
CA ILE A 302 7.51 17.06 -5.37
C ILE A 302 8.64 17.89 -6.03
N SER A 303 8.73 17.88 -7.36
CA SER A 303 9.71 18.67 -8.13
C SER A 303 9.65 20.18 -7.87
N GLU A 304 8.50 20.71 -7.43
CA GLU A 304 8.35 22.14 -7.12
C GLU A 304 9.00 22.57 -5.79
N LEU A 305 9.52 21.62 -4.98
CA LEU A 305 10.27 21.92 -3.75
C LEU A 305 11.46 22.86 -3.99
N SER A 306 12.08 22.78 -5.16
CA SER A 306 13.20 23.68 -5.53
C SER A 306 12.82 25.16 -5.61
N LYS A 307 11.53 25.48 -5.67
CA LYS A 307 11.01 26.88 -5.70
C LYS A 307 10.51 27.36 -4.33
N VAL A 308 10.67 26.54 -3.28
CA VAL A 308 10.23 26.90 -1.92
C VAL A 308 11.34 27.58 -1.17
N ASN A 309 11.04 28.73 -0.59
CA ASN A 309 11.88 29.44 0.37
C ASN A 309 11.26 29.33 1.77
N VAL A 310 12.09 29.14 2.78
CA VAL A 310 11.64 29.04 4.18
C VAL A 310 12.14 30.25 4.97
N ALA A 311 11.22 30.94 5.62
CA ALA A 311 11.54 32.01 6.58
C ALA A 311 11.13 31.57 7.99
N ASP A 312 11.87 32.06 8.99
CA ASP A 312 11.59 31.80 10.41
C ASP A 312 11.48 30.28 10.72
N GLN A 313 12.61 29.67 11.00
CA GLN A 313 12.70 28.23 11.27
C GLN A 313 12.32 27.89 12.71
N VAL A 314 11.75 26.71 12.93
CA VAL A 314 11.58 26.17 14.28
C VAL A 314 12.95 26.01 14.95
N PRO A 315 13.17 26.59 16.16
CA PRO A 315 14.47 26.55 16.80
C PRO A 315 14.92 25.11 17.11
N LYS A 316 16.11 24.70 16.66
CA LYS A 316 16.67 23.36 16.92
C LYS A 316 16.68 22.99 18.41
N LEU A 317 16.86 23.98 19.31
CA LEU A 317 16.93 23.76 20.76
C LEU A 317 15.67 23.06 21.32
N ILE A 318 14.51 23.23 20.66
CA ILE A 318 13.26 22.58 21.08
C ILE A 318 13.35 21.05 21.01
N LEU A 319 14.22 20.51 20.16
CA LEU A 319 14.43 19.07 20.02
C LEU A 319 15.11 18.43 21.24
N ASN A 320 15.67 19.22 22.17
CA ASN A 320 16.15 18.67 23.44
C ASN A 320 15.00 18.04 24.24
N SER A 321 13.81 18.65 24.20
CA SER A 321 12.60 18.06 24.83
C SER A 321 12.15 16.80 24.11
N ASP A 322 12.23 16.74 22.78
CA ASP A 322 11.97 15.54 21.99
C ASP A 322 12.94 14.40 22.38
N ARG A 323 14.25 14.68 22.48
CA ARG A 323 15.25 13.67 22.91
C ARG A 323 15.00 13.19 24.33
N TYR A 324 14.58 14.08 25.22
CA TYR A 324 14.21 13.69 26.59
C TYR A 324 13.00 12.74 26.59
N LEU A 325 11.93 13.06 25.86
CA LEU A 325 10.76 12.19 25.70
C LEU A 325 11.13 10.84 25.10
N GLN A 326 12.01 10.81 24.09
CA GLN A 326 12.54 9.59 23.51
C GLN A 326 13.26 8.73 24.56
N GLY A 327 14.04 9.34 25.43
CA GLY A 327 14.69 8.64 26.56
C GLY A 327 13.71 8.03 27.54
N LEU A 328 12.60 8.73 27.85
CA LEU A 328 11.52 8.21 28.69
C LEU A 328 10.78 7.04 28.03
N LYS A 329 10.52 7.13 26.72
CA LYS A 329 9.93 6.03 25.94
C LYS A 329 10.81 4.76 26.01
N HIS A 330 12.10 4.91 25.92
CA HIS A 330 13.05 3.78 26.05
C HIS A 330 12.99 3.12 27.44
N LYS A 331 12.78 3.91 28.51
CA LYS A 331 12.56 3.35 29.87
C LYS A 331 11.27 2.54 29.96
N LEU A 332 10.19 2.99 29.28
CA LEU A 332 8.94 2.23 29.23
C LEU A 332 9.11 0.89 28.53
N PHE A 333 9.85 0.85 27.41
CA PHE A 333 10.16 -0.42 26.74
C PHE A 333 10.88 -1.43 27.67
N SER A 334 11.85 -0.96 28.46
CA SER A 334 12.58 -1.80 29.40
C SER A 334 11.72 -2.25 30.59
N LYS A 335 10.71 -1.47 30.99
CA LYS A 335 9.79 -1.81 32.08
C LYS A 335 8.68 -2.77 31.62
N LEU A 336 8.20 -2.62 30.40
CA LEU A 336 7.03 -3.32 29.86
C LEU A 336 7.46 -4.22 28.69
N GLU A 337 8.26 -5.23 29.04
CA GLU A 337 9.01 -6.07 28.09
C GLU A 337 8.13 -6.83 27.10
N ASN A 338 6.94 -7.28 27.50
CA ASN A 338 6.02 -8.04 26.67
C ASN A 338 4.89 -7.19 26.06
N SER A 339 4.96 -5.85 26.21
CA SER A 339 4.01 -4.97 25.52
C SER A 339 4.16 -5.08 24.01
N GLU A 340 3.09 -4.85 23.27
CA GLU A 340 3.13 -4.82 21.79
C GLU A 340 4.17 -3.81 21.31
N HIS A 341 4.32 -2.68 21.99
CA HIS A 341 5.31 -1.64 21.68
C HIS A 341 6.76 -2.15 21.70
N ASN A 342 7.15 -2.80 22.81
CA ASN A 342 8.49 -3.33 22.89
C ASN A 342 8.69 -4.56 21.98
N THR A 343 7.66 -5.35 21.78
CA THR A 343 7.66 -6.45 20.80
C THR A 343 7.99 -5.93 19.39
N ILE A 344 7.35 -4.87 18.93
CA ILE A 344 7.64 -4.26 17.62
C ILE A 344 9.07 -3.70 17.59
N ARG A 345 9.52 -3.07 18.67
CA ARG A 345 10.90 -2.60 18.78
C ARG A 345 11.93 -3.72 18.66
N GLN A 346 11.73 -4.84 19.34
CA GLN A 346 12.65 -5.99 19.25
C GLN A 346 12.60 -6.64 17.88
N LEU A 347 11.40 -6.75 17.29
CA LEU A 347 11.22 -7.25 15.94
C LEU A 347 11.99 -6.40 14.92
N SER A 348 11.99 -5.06 15.07
CA SER A 348 12.73 -4.17 14.17
C SER A 348 14.23 -4.46 14.16
N LYS A 349 14.81 -4.83 15.30
CA LYS A 349 16.24 -5.24 15.41
C LYS A 349 16.51 -6.60 14.75
N VAL A 350 15.53 -7.51 14.82
CA VAL A 350 15.63 -8.83 14.19
C VAL A 350 15.56 -8.70 12.66
N ILE A 351 14.62 -7.92 12.16
CA ILE A 351 14.45 -7.69 10.72
C ILE A 351 15.66 -6.94 10.15
N GLY A 352 16.17 -5.93 10.87
CA GLY A 352 17.31 -5.13 10.41
C GLY A 352 17.02 -4.47 9.07
N ASP A 353 17.92 -4.64 8.09
CA ASP A 353 17.83 -4.02 6.76
C ASP A 353 17.04 -4.85 5.74
N GLN A 354 16.44 -5.96 6.17
CA GLN A 354 15.69 -6.81 5.25
C GLN A 354 14.45 -6.09 4.71
N PRO A 355 14.09 -6.35 3.43
CA PRO A 355 12.86 -5.81 2.85
C PRO A 355 11.63 -6.07 3.71
N LEU A 356 10.86 -5.02 4.02
CA LEU A 356 9.73 -5.08 4.92
C LEU A 356 8.46 -4.53 4.29
N TYR A 357 7.42 -5.34 4.26
CA TYR A 357 6.05 -4.90 4.02
C TYR A 357 5.32 -4.70 5.35
N ILE A 358 4.67 -3.55 5.53
CA ILE A 358 3.96 -3.25 6.77
C ILE A 358 2.47 -3.07 6.48
N GLY A 359 1.66 -3.89 7.15
CA GLY A 359 0.20 -3.81 7.06
C GLY A 359 -0.39 -2.61 7.79
N ASN A 360 -1.58 -2.24 7.38
CA ASN A 360 -2.36 -1.16 7.96
C ASN A 360 -2.80 -1.45 9.40
N SER A 361 -3.54 -0.53 10.00
CA SER A 361 -4.03 -0.55 11.39
C SER A 361 -2.94 -0.23 12.41
N LEU A 362 -2.75 -1.04 13.47
CA LEU A 362 -1.72 -0.83 14.48
C LEU A 362 -0.29 -1.09 13.96
N PRO A 363 -0.01 -2.12 13.17
CA PRO A 363 1.36 -2.45 12.77
C PRO A 363 2.14 -1.26 12.23
N ILE A 364 1.61 -0.52 11.25
CA ILE A 364 2.32 0.63 10.67
C ILE A 364 2.53 1.77 11.68
N ARG A 365 1.55 2.02 12.54
CA ARG A 365 1.63 3.08 13.55
C ARG A 365 2.63 2.75 14.65
N LEU A 366 2.62 1.51 15.11
CA LEU A 366 3.57 1.05 16.12
C LEU A 366 4.98 0.94 15.55
N TRP A 367 5.13 0.59 14.27
CA TRP A 367 6.43 0.63 13.64
C TRP A 367 7.02 2.04 13.63
N ASP A 368 6.23 3.04 13.25
CA ASP A 368 6.66 4.45 13.30
C ASP A 368 6.99 4.93 14.71
N LEU A 369 6.24 4.50 15.73
CA LEU A 369 6.45 4.93 17.12
C LEU A 369 7.61 4.21 17.80
N CYS A 370 7.81 2.92 17.52
CA CYS A 370 8.59 2.03 18.36
C CYS A 370 9.84 1.44 17.70
N SER A 371 9.91 1.36 16.36
CA SER A 371 11.09 0.77 15.71
C SER A 371 12.35 1.56 16.07
N ASP A 372 13.44 0.85 16.34
CA ASP A 372 14.75 1.48 16.44
C ASP A 372 15.10 2.10 15.07
N GLN A 373 16.02 3.08 15.08
CA GLN A 373 16.48 3.69 13.83
C GLN A 373 17.10 2.62 12.95
N VAL A 374 16.41 2.29 11.87
CA VAL A 374 16.91 1.38 10.85
C VAL A 374 17.62 2.21 9.79
N GLN A 375 18.60 1.64 9.12
CA GLN A 375 19.33 2.36 8.07
C GLN A 375 18.38 2.81 6.96
N SER A 376 18.63 3.99 6.42
CA SER A 376 17.82 4.63 5.38
C SER A 376 17.68 3.83 4.07
N SER A 377 18.45 2.74 3.91
CA SER A 377 18.47 1.89 2.72
C SER A 377 17.50 0.71 2.76
N GLN A 378 16.74 0.50 3.86
CA GLN A 378 15.83 -0.63 3.95
C GLN A 378 14.66 -0.46 2.96
N PRO A 379 14.43 -1.42 2.02
CA PRO A 379 13.27 -1.39 1.17
C PRO A 379 11.98 -1.60 1.97
N VAL A 380 11.06 -0.64 1.90
CA VAL A 380 9.78 -0.70 2.62
C VAL A 380 8.60 -0.55 1.69
N CYS A 381 7.50 -1.24 2.02
CA CYS A 381 6.28 -1.22 1.24
C CYS A 381 5.05 -1.27 2.16
N ALA A 382 3.95 -0.66 1.71
CA ALA A 382 2.64 -0.75 2.35
C ALA A 382 1.53 -0.35 1.36
N ASN A 383 0.29 -0.72 1.65
CA ASN A 383 -0.89 -0.19 0.96
C ASN A 383 -1.38 1.06 1.71
N ARG A 384 -1.15 2.23 1.13
CA ARG A 384 -1.47 3.53 1.75
C ARG A 384 -2.41 4.39 0.90
N GLY A 385 -3.26 3.75 0.08
CA GLY A 385 -4.32 4.40 -0.69
C GLY A 385 -5.61 4.53 0.12
N ALA A 386 -6.42 3.49 0.11
CA ALA A 386 -7.66 3.42 0.88
C ALA A 386 -7.46 3.01 2.35
N ASN A 387 -6.30 2.48 2.69
CA ASN A 387 -5.90 2.05 4.04
C ASN A 387 -6.74 0.90 4.62
N GLY A 388 -7.30 0.02 3.78
CA GLY A 388 -7.99 -1.20 4.19
C GLY A 388 -7.05 -2.21 4.86
N ILE A 389 -7.62 -3.19 5.58
CA ILE A 389 -6.86 -4.33 6.13
C ILE A 389 -6.91 -5.55 5.22
N ASP A 390 -7.74 -5.51 4.20
CA ASP A 390 -7.87 -6.50 3.13
C ASP A 390 -6.70 -6.46 2.16
N GLY A 391 -6.35 -7.60 1.59
CA GLY A 391 -5.35 -7.74 0.53
C GLY A 391 -3.90 -7.41 0.93
N GLN A 392 -3.59 -7.27 2.22
CA GLN A 392 -2.27 -6.87 2.67
C GLN A 392 -1.22 -7.97 2.43
N ILE A 393 -1.56 -9.22 2.77
CA ILE A 393 -0.68 -10.36 2.54
C ILE A 393 -0.56 -10.65 1.04
N SER A 394 -1.67 -10.59 0.30
CA SER A 394 -1.66 -10.75 -1.16
C SER A 394 -0.74 -9.75 -1.84
N THR A 395 -0.80 -8.46 -1.44
CA THR A 395 0.11 -7.42 -1.95
C THR A 395 1.57 -7.72 -1.56
N TYR A 396 1.82 -8.11 -0.31
CA TYR A 396 3.16 -8.51 0.13
C TYR A 396 3.73 -9.62 -0.75
N LEU A 397 2.95 -10.68 -1.01
CA LEU A 397 3.41 -11.83 -1.79
C LEU A 397 3.79 -11.43 -3.23
N GLY A 398 3.03 -10.53 -3.86
CA GLY A 398 3.38 -9.97 -5.16
C GLY A 398 4.65 -9.12 -5.12
N TRP A 399 4.81 -8.27 -4.09
CA TRP A 399 5.97 -7.41 -3.93
C TRP A 399 7.25 -8.19 -3.60
N ALA A 400 7.12 -9.32 -2.90
CA ALA A 400 8.23 -10.16 -2.46
C ALA A 400 8.88 -10.99 -3.59
N GLN A 401 8.23 -11.15 -4.75
CA GLN A 401 8.68 -12.04 -5.82
C GLN A 401 10.11 -11.75 -6.34
N ASN A 402 10.54 -10.51 -6.30
CA ASN A 402 11.86 -10.10 -6.77
C ASN A 402 12.90 -9.96 -5.63
N LYS A 403 12.64 -10.55 -4.46
CA LYS A 403 13.48 -10.42 -3.25
C LYS A 403 13.92 -11.80 -2.78
N THR A 404 15.20 -11.93 -2.44
CA THR A 404 15.76 -13.20 -1.90
C THR A 404 15.16 -13.54 -0.54
N GLU A 405 15.00 -12.54 0.32
CA GLU A 405 14.33 -12.63 1.60
C GLU A 405 13.51 -11.37 1.85
N SER A 406 12.34 -11.52 2.45
CA SER A 406 11.47 -10.40 2.79
C SER A 406 10.57 -10.72 3.97
N TRP A 407 10.12 -9.67 4.65
CA TRP A 407 9.28 -9.73 5.83
C TRP A 407 7.96 -9.00 5.60
N CYS A 408 6.90 -9.52 6.21
CA CYS A 408 5.57 -8.90 6.26
C CYS A 408 5.13 -8.79 7.71
N LEU A 409 4.68 -7.62 8.15
CA LEU A 409 4.15 -7.40 9.48
C LEU A 409 2.68 -7.02 9.39
N VAL A 410 1.79 -7.84 9.94
CA VAL A 410 0.33 -7.63 9.92
C VAL A 410 -0.29 -7.95 11.28
N GLY A 411 -1.49 -7.46 11.52
CA GLY A 411 -2.33 -7.88 12.65
C GLY A 411 -3.11 -9.16 12.34
N ASP A 412 -3.65 -9.78 13.39
CA ASP A 412 -4.45 -11.01 13.31
C ASP A 412 -5.69 -10.87 12.43
N LEU A 413 -6.48 -9.80 12.58
CA LEU A 413 -7.66 -9.57 11.73
C LEU A 413 -7.28 -9.32 10.26
N THR A 414 -6.11 -8.72 10.00
CA THR A 414 -5.59 -8.56 8.64
C THR A 414 -5.26 -9.91 8.01
N ALA A 415 -4.64 -10.82 8.78
CA ALA A 415 -4.35 -12.17 8.31
C ALA A 415 -5.65 -12.95 7.98
N LEU A 416 -6.71 -12.77 8.78
CA LEU A 416 -8.01 -13.39 8.54
C LEU A 416 -8.72 -12.89 7.26
N TYR A 417 -8.43 -11.68 6.83
CA TYR A 417 -8.94 -11.17 5.55
C TYR A 417 -8.32 -11.87 4.34
N ASP A 418 -7.10 -12.39 4.46
CA ASP A 418 -6.31 -12.93 3.36
C ASP A 418 -6.02 -14.43 3.50
N LEU A 419 -7.00 -15.20 4.00
CA LEU A 419 -6.82 -16.65 4.27
C LEU A 419 -6.40 -17.46 3.04
N ALA A 420 -6.84 -17.07 1.84
CA ALA A 420 -6.47 -17.72 0.59
C ALA A 420 -5.09 -17.28 0.06
N ALA A 421 -4.59 -16.12 0.48
CA ALA A 421 -3.41 -15.48 -0.13
C ALA A 421 -2.15 -16.37 -0.19
N LEU A 422 -1.92 -17.22 0.81
CA LEU A 422 -0.70 -18.04 0.89
C LEU A 422 -0.51 -18.97 -0.32
N GLY A 423 -1.59 -19.30 -1.02
CA GLY A 423 -1.54 -20.07 -2.27
C GLY A 423 -0.76 -19.38 -3.40
N LEU A 424 -0.71 -18.04 -3.41
CA LEU A 424 0.03 -17.24 -4.39
C LEU A 424 1.56 -17.43 -4.33
N ALA A 425 2.08 -17.96 -3.23
CA ALA A 425 3.52 -18.18 -3.05
C ALA A 425 3.94 -19.66 -3.13
N GLN A 426 3.04 -20.59 -3.56
CA GLN A 426 3.34 -22.03 -3.54
C GLN A 426 4.56 -22.40 -4.39
N SER A 427 4.75 -21.76 -5.53
CA SER A 427 5.89 -22.01 -6.43
C SER A 427 7.13 -21.16 -6.12
N SER A 428 7.04 -20.22 -5.17
CA SER A 428 8.16 -19.31 -4.87
C SER A 428 9.27 -20.03 -4.08
N THR A 429 10.51 -19.77 -4.48
CA THR A 429 11.73 -20.21 -3.79
C THR A 429 12.31 -19.14 -2.88
N ASN A 430 11.73 -17.94 -2.85
CA ASN A 430 12.16 -16.83 -2.04
C ASN A 430 11.83 -17.06 -0.56
N LYS A 431 12.68 -16.56 0.32
CA LYS A 431 12.40 -16.61 1.76
C LYS A 431 11.36 -15.55 2.14
N MET A 432 10.19 -16.01 2.51
CA MET A 432 9.06 -15.16 2.90
C MET A 432 8.72 -15.37 4.37
N ARG A 433 8.70 -14.28 5.14
CA ARG A 433 8.39 -14.25 6.57
C ARG A 433 7.14 -13.42 6.79
N ILE A 434 6.06 -14.01 7.29
CA ILE A 434 4.84 -13.29 7.65
C ILE A 434 4.71 -13.28 9.17
N VAL A 435 4.85 -12.10 9.76
CA VAL A 435 4.69 -11.88 11.19
C VAL A 435 3.27 -11.43 11.45
N ILE A 436 2.55 -12.20 12.26
CA ILE A 436 1.21 -11.90 12.72
C ILE A 436 1.28 -11.45 14.18
N VAL A 437 0.98 -10.19 14.44
CA VAL A 437 0.78 -9.72 15.81
C VAL A 437 -0.63 -10.09 16.22
N ASN A 438 -0.75 -11.16 17.01
CA ASN A 438 -2.01 -11.66 17.51
C ASN A 438 -2.30 -11.06 18.89
N ASN A 439 -2.96 -9.90 18.90
CA ASN A 439 -3.42 -9.22 20.11
C ASN A 439 -4.91 -9.48 20.42
N SER A 440 -5.49 -10.54 19.78
CA SER A 440 -6.86 -11.01 19.94
C SER A 440 -7.92 -10.02 19.46
N GLY A 441 -7.70 -9.40 18.28
CA GLY A 441 -8.73 -8.60 17.61
C GLY A 441 -8.33 -7.15 17.32
N GLY A 442 -9.32 -6.29 17.08
CA GLY A 442 -9.14 -4.90 16.63
C GLY A 442 -8.70 -3.93 17.74
N GLN A 443 -7.57 -4.16 18.37
CA GLN A 443 -7.07 -3.37 19.51
C GLN A 443 -6.83 -1.88 19.19
N ILE A 444 -6.78 -1.48 17.93
CA ILE A 444 -6.74 -0.06 17.55
C ILE A 444 -7.94 0.74 18.11
N PHE A 445 -9.05 0.06 18.41
CA PHE A 445 -10.26 0.66 18.96
C PHE A 445 -10.39 0.49 20.49
N SER A 446 -9.51 -0.27 21.16
CA SER A 446 -9.60 -0.58 22.59
C SER A 446 -9.63 0.68 23.48
N ARG A 447 -8.93 1.73 23.07
CA ARG A 447 -8.85 3.01 23.78
C ARG A 447 -10.07 3.92 23.56
N ILE A 448 -10.98 3.57 22.65
CA ILE A 448 -12.14 4.39 22.25
C ILE A 448 -13.44 3.67 22.60
N LEU A 449 -13.49 2.35 22.38
CA LEU A 449 -14.69 1.56 22.54
C LEU A 449 -14.74 0.91 23.92
N GLY A 450 -15.76 1.24 24.71
CA GLY A 450 -16.01 0.62 26.02
C GLY A 450 -16.49 -0.85 25.92
N ASN A 451 -17.10 -1.24 24.81
CA ASN A 451 -17.62 -2.61 24.61
C ASN A 451 -16.63 -3.46 23.78
N LYS A 452 -15.98 -4.41 24.45
CA LYS A 452 -14.99 -5.31 23.84
C LYS A 452 -15.54 -6.19 22.71
N LYS A 453 -16.87 -6.39 22.62
CA LYS A 453 -17.49 -7.15 21.51
C LYS A 453 -17.14 -6.55 20.14
N TYR A 454 -17.03 -5.25 20.03
CA TYR A 454 -16.73 -4.57 18.76
C TYR A 454 -15.23 -4.56 18.40
N LEU A 455 -14.38 -5.14 19.25
CA LEU A 455 -12.98 -5.41 18.91
C LEU A 455 -12.83 -6.67 18.07
N ASN A 456 -13.94 -7.37 17.78
CA ASN A 456 -13.95 -8.63 17.01
C ASN A 456 -12.92 -9.64 17.55
N PRO A 457 -13.03 -10.04 18.84
CA PRO A 457 -12.10 -11.00 19.42
C PRO A 457 -12.17 -12.33 18.64
N GLN A 458 -11.03 -12.93 18.41
CA GLN A 458 -10.90 -14.15 17.63
C GLN A 458 -10.00 -15.18 18.35
N THR A 459 -10.16 -16.45 18.01
CA THR A 459 -9.42 -17.60 18.57
C THR A 459 -8.91 -18.54 17.46
N VAL A 460 -8.60 -17.98 16.29
CA VAL A 460 -8.14 -18.76 15.14
C VAL A 460 -6.76 -19.33 15.40
N ASP A 461 -6.58 -20.58 15.03
CA ASP A 461 -5.28 -21.26 15.06
C ASP A 461 -4.49 -21.00 13.77
N PHE A 462 -3.57 -20.05 13.83
CA PHE A 462 -2.69 -19.73 12.70
C PHE A 462 -1.71 -20.85 12.35
N LYS A 463 -1.43 -21.80 13.26
CA LYS A 463 -0.65 -23.00 12.95
C LYS A 463 -1.37 -23.89 11.96
N SER A 464 -2.67 -24.12 12.17
CA SER A 464 -3.50 -24.88 11.23
C SER A 464 -3.63 -24.18 9.89
N TRP A 465 -3.73 -22.84 9.86
CA TRP A 465 -3.74 -22.06 8.63
C TRP A 465 -2.42 -22.19 7.85
N ALA A 466 -1.27 -22.08 8.52
CA ALA A 466 0.04 -22.29 7.91
C ALA A 466 0.14 -23.70 7.30
N ALA A 467 -0.24 -24.72 8.06
CA ALA A 467 -0.21 -26.12 7.61
C ALA A 467 -1.10 -26.37 6.38
N MET A 468 -2.28 -25.74 6.29
CA MET A 468 -3.19 -25.85 5.14
C MET A 468 -2.50 -25.47 3.81
N TRP A 469 -1.56 -24.53 3.84
CA TRP A 469 -0.82 -24.03 2.68
C TRP A 469 0.63 -24.53 2.60
N SER A 470 1.01 -25.49 3.45
CA SER A 470 2.39 -26.01 3.53
C SER A 470 3.44 -24.94 3.85
N TRP A 471 3.09 -24.02 4.76
CA TRP A 471 4.01 -23.06 5.35
C TRP A 471 4.48 -23.56 6.72
N ASP A 472 5.73 -23.31 7.05
CA ASP A 472 6.25 -23.52 8.40
C ASP A 472 5.63 -22.52 9.38
N PHE A 473 5.59 -22.88 10.67
CA PHE A 473 4.99 -22.07 11.71
C PHE A 473 5.86 -22.02 12.96
N VAL A 474 5.97 -20.84 13.56
CA VAL A 474 6.55 -20.64 14.87
C VAL A 474 5.72 -19.64 15.66
N GLN A 475 5.51 -19.90 16.95
CA GLN A 475 4.89 -18.97 17.87
C GLN A 475 5.94 -18.41 18.82
N ILE A 476 5.99 -17.08 18.96
CA ILE A 476 6.90 -16.35 19.84
C ILE A 476 6.09 -15.83 21.03
N LYS A 477 6.48 -16.25 22.23
CA LYS A 477 5.79 -15.89 23.47
C LYS A 477 6.55 -14.88 24.35
N ASN A 478 7.82 -14.71 24.08
CA ASN A 478 8.68 -13.81 24.86
C ASN A 478 9.87 -13.30 24.03
N GLN A 479 10.57 -12.29 24.54
CA GLN A 479 11.68 -11.65 23.83
C GLN A 479 12.86 -12.58 23.54
N ASN A 480 13.15 -13.55 24.42
CA ASN A 480 14.30 -14.43 24.24
C ASN A 480 14.15 -15.31 23.00
N GLU A 481 12.91 -15.73 22.71
CA GLU A 481 12.59 -16.50 21.51
C GLU A 481 12.71 -15.67 20.23
N MET A 482 12.54 -14.33 20.30
CA MET A 482 12.60 -13.45 19.13
C MET A 482 13.98 -13.46 18.46
N SER A 483 15.06 -13.55 19.20
CA SER A 483 16.42 -13.62 18.65
C SER A 483 16.65 -14.90 17.83
N GLU A 484 15.92 -15.97 18.12
CA GLU A 484 16.00 -17.23 17.43
C GLU A 484 15.41 -17.20 16.01
N LEU A 485 14.58 -16.19 15.70
CA LEU A 485 13.94 -16.06 14.38
C LEU A 485 14.93 -16.05 13.22
N LYS A 486 16.14 -15.52 13.43
CA LYS A 486 17.20 -15.50 12.40
C LYS A 486 17.74 -16.91 12.06
N LYS A 487 17.52 -17.88 12.91
CA LYS A 487 18.03 -19.26 12.74
C LYS A 487 17.11 -20.14 11.88
N PHE A 488 15.87 -19.71 11.63
CA PHE A 488 14.93 -20.48 10.82
C PHE A 488 15.33 -20.44 9.35
N SER A 489 15.62 -21.61 8.79
CA SER A 489 15.99 -21.79 7.38
C SER A 489 14.80 -21.95 6.44
N ALA A 490 13.59 -22.05 6.97
CA ALA A 490 12.35 -22.22 6.20
C ALA A 490 12.22 -21.23 5.05
N THR A 491 11.79 -21.68 3.90
CA THR A 491 11.51 -20.80 2.75
C THR A 491 10.28 -19.95 3.01
N ARG A 492 9.23 -20.53 3.58
CA ARG A 492 7.95 -19.88 3.87
C ARG A 492 7.61 -20.08 5.34
N LEU A 493 7.55 -19.00 6.10
CA LEU A 493 7.36 -19.06 7.54
C LEU A 493 6.30 -18.06 8.02
N ILE A 494 5.31 -18.59 8.73
CA ILE A 494 4.39 -17.80 9.55
C ILE A 494 4.96 -17.70 10.96
N ILE A 495 5.04 -16.48 11.47
CA ILE A 495 5.53 -16.15 12.80
C ILE A 495 4.38 -15.49 13.55
N GLU A 496 3.84 -16.16 14.54
CA GLU A 496 2.81 -15.59 15.40
C GLU A 496 3.46 -15.01 16.67
N ILE A 497 3.15 -13.76 16.98
CA ILE A 497 3.59 -13.06 18.19
C ILE A 497 2.38 -12.66 18.99
N CYS A 498 2.32 -13.08 20.27
CA CYS A 498 1.22 -12.79 21.18
C CYS A 498 1.70 -11.81 22.27
N PRO A 499 1.52 -10.49 22.10
CA PRO A 499 1.90 -9.50 23.12
C PRO A 499 0.98 -9.58 24.34
N ASP A 500 1.48 -9.08 25.48
CA ASP A 500 0.67 -8.89 26.69
C ASP A 500 -0.16 -7.61 26.58
N ASN A 501 -1.48 -7.79 26.47
CA ASN A 501 -2.40 -6.67 26.32
C ASN A 501 -2.43 -5.76 27.56
N SER A 502 -2.20 -6.29 28.77
CA SER A 502 -2.19 -5.47 29.99
C SER A 502 -0.96 -4.57 30.06
N GLN A 503 0.22 -5.07 29.67
CA GLN A 503 1.41 -4.25 29.52
C GLN A 503 1.29 -3.25 28.38
N THR A 504 0.58 -3.60 27.32
CA THR A 504 0.28 -2.70 26.21
C THR A 504 -0.61 -1.53 26.64
N ASP A 505 -1.63 -1.79 27.44
CA ASP A 505 -2.51 -0.76 28.01
C ASP A 505 -1.76 0.14 29.03
N GLU A 506 -0.88 -0.46 29.87
CA GLU A 506 -0.03 0.29 30.80
C GLU A 506 0.96 1.20 30.04
N PHE A 507 1.51 0.72 28.93
CA PHE A 507 2.40 1.53 28.07
C PHE A 507 1.66 2.77 27.55
N TRP A 508 0.47 2.60 26.97
CA TRP A 508 -0.30 3.72 26.45
C TRP A 508 -0.66 4.72 27.54
N THR A 509 -1.12 4.25 28.71
CA THR A 509 -1.48 5.12 29.83
C THR A 509 -0.28 5.95 30.31
N SER A 510 0.88 5.30 30.44
CA SER A 510 2.12 5.95 30.85
C SER A 510 2.62 6.94 29.81
N TRP A 511 2.60 6.54 28.52
CA TRP A 511 3.04 7.38 27.41
C TRP A 511 2.17 8.64 27.27
N ASP A 512 0.85 8.50 27.29
CA ASP A 512 -0.08 9.63 27.25
C ASP A 512 0.14 10.62 28.40
N SER A 513 0.51 10.12 29.59
CA SER A 513 0.84 10.98 30.74
C SER A 513 2.13 11.76 30.54
N LEU A 514 3.15 11.11 29.98
CA LEU A 514 4.45 11.74 29.69
C LEU A 514 4.35 12.80 28.59
N CYS A 515 3.53 12.57 27.56
CA CYS A 515 3.33 13.54 26.47
C CYS A 515 2.56 14.80 26.89
N LYS A 516 1.83 14.76 28.02
CA LYS A 516 1.10 15.91 28.57
C LYS A 516 1.95 16.80 29.48
N GLN A 517 3.09 16.31 29.96
CA GLN A 517 4.08 17.08 30.73
C GLN A 517 5.02 17.86 29.82
#